data_cefe9c053d804055982cee68ac18d1e5
#
_entry.id   cefe9c053d804055982cee68ac18d1e5
#
_cell.length_a   1.000
_cell.length_b   1.000
_cell.length_c   1.000
_cell.angle_alpha   90.00
_cell.angle_beta   90.00
_cell.angle_gamma   90.00
#
_symmetry.space_group_name_H-M   'P 1'
#
loop_
_entity.id
_entity.type
_entity.pdbx_description
1 polymer ?
#
loop_
_entity_poly.entity_id
_entity_poly.type
_entity_poly.pdbx_seq_one_letter_code
_entity_poly.pdbx_strand_id
1 'polypeptide(L)'
;MSSAADRVSDPVRLLRMLWAPDAPVGRSGLSLGAIVDAGRAIARIDGAAAVTMRRVAAELKVAPMSLYSHVPGKAELLALMVDAHAGALYAEGDHPASQDDWRSAALLVAERNYDAAVSEPWVLDIPADRTVPGPGATAKYEAELAAFDGIGLTDVQMDHALTGVLGLASAMARNQVGLQRARAASARDDNQWWQQVAPALTEAMRGRAFPLASRVGTAAAVAADASADPRAALVYTTGLLLDGLDPG
;
A
#
# COMPACT_ATOMS: atom_id res chain seq x y z
N MET A 1 14.31 -7.28 10.28
CA MET A 1 13.95 -7.74 11.64
C MET A 1 13.41 -6.54 12.39
N SER A 2 12.08 -6.48 12.62
CA SER A 2 11.47 -5.39 13.40
C SER A 2 11.98 -5.46 14.84
N SER A 3 12.43 -4.32 15.35
CA SER A 3 12.90 -4.23 16.74
C SER A 3 11.74 -4.49 17.70
N ALA A 4 12.03 -5.05 18.90
CA ALA A 4 11.03 -5.22 19.96
C ALA A 4 10.35 -3.88 20.37
N ALA A 5 10.99 -2.76 20.10
CA ALA A 5 10.46 -1.39 20.32
C ALA A 5 9.38 -0.98 19.32
N ASP A 6 9.21 -1.68 18.20
CA ASP A 6 8.23 -1.37 17.16
C ASP A 6 6.90 -2.13 17.31
N ARG A 7 6.75 -2.94 18.38
CA ARG A 7 5.50 -3.66 18.67
C ARG A 7 4.55 -2.79 19.48
N VAL A 8 3.27 -2.83 19.11
CA VAL A 8 2.19 -2.23 19.92
C VAL A 8 2.23 -2.81 21.33
N SER A 9 2.31 -1.94 22.33
CA SER A 9 2.51 -2.36 23.73
C SER A 9 1.23 -2.96 24.34
N ASP A 10 0.05 -2.50 23.91
CA ASP A 10 -1.27 -2.95 24.39
C ASP A 10 -2.31 -2.89 23.25
N PRO A 11 -2.69 -4.02 22.65
CA PRO A 11 -3.65 -4.05 21.54
C PRO A 11 -5.06 -3.60 21.95
N VAL A 12 -5.47 -3.81 23.20
CA VAL A 12 -6.79 -3.36 23.69
C VAL A 12 -6.81 -1.85 23.84
N ARG A 13 -5.72 -1.26 24.31
CA ARG A 13 -5.58 0.20 24.37
C ARG A 13 -5.59 0.81 22.97
N LEU A 14 -4.87 0.22 22.02
CA LEU A 14 -4.88 0.66 20.63
C LEU A 14 -6.29 0.57 20.02
N LEU A 15 -7.01 -0.54 20.24
CA LEU A 15 -8.40 -0.68 19.79
C LEU A 15 -9.28 0.46 20.29
N ARG A 16 -9.17 0.79 21.59
CA ARG A 16 -9.93 1.90 22.16
C ARG A 16 -9.56 3.25 21.56
N MET A 17 -8.30 3.46 21.22
CA MET A 17 -7.84 4.69 20.55
C MET A 17 -8.38 4.80 19.14
N LEU A 18 -8.35 3.71 18.36
CA LEU A 18 -8.87 3.65 17.00
C LEU A 18 -10.38 3.94 16.93
N TRP A 19 -11.16 3.38 17.88
CA TRP A 19 -12.62 3.50 17.91
C TRP A 19 -13.14 4.61 18.84
N ALA A 20 -12.27 5.38 19.47
CA ALA A 20 -12.72 6.52 20.28
C ALA A 20 -13.25 7.61 19.35
N PRO A 21 -14.45 8.14 19.61
CA PRO A 21 -14.86 9.40 19.00
C PRO A 21 -13.82 10.47 19.40
N ASP A 22 -13.58 11.44 18.52
CA ASP A 22 -12.61 12.52 18.73
C ASP A 22 -12.66 13.01 20.17
N ALA A 23 -11.69 12.57 20.99
CA ALA A 23 -11.62 12.98 22.37
C ALA A 23 -11.45 14.50 22.39
N PRO A 24 -12.16 15.22 23.29
CA PRO A 24 -12.10 16.67 23.31
C PRO A 24 -10.65 17.11 23.41
N VAL A 25 -10.30 18.00 22.52
CA VAL A 25 -8.97 18.63 22.42
C VAL A 25 -8.57 19.13 23.80
N GLY A 26 -7.50 18.56 24.37
CA GLY A 26 -6.97 19.05 25.65
C GLY A 26 -6.63 20.54 25.54
N ARG A 27 -6.24 21.17 26.66
CA ARG A 27 -5.87 22.62 26.70
C ARG A 27 -4.83 23.04 25.64
N SER A 28 -4.11 22.10 25.05
CA SER A 28 -3.10 22.32 24.00
C SER A 28 -3.67 22.48 22.58
N GLY A 29 -4.96 22.25 22.35
CA GLY A 29 -5.54 22.22 21.01
C GLY A 29 -5.09 21.02 20.15
N LEU A 30 -4.34 20.07 20.72
CA LEU A 30 -3.78 18.92 20.03
C LEU A 30 -4.81 17.78 19.94
N SER A 31 -5.20 17.39 18.74
CA SER A 31 -6.09 16.25 18.48
C SER A 31 -5.30 15.02 18.02
N LEU A 32 -5.90 13.83 18.17
CA LEU A 32 -5.33 12.59 17.65
C LEU A 32 -5.19 12.66 16.12
N GLY A 33 -6.20 13.21 15.42
CA GLY A 33 -6.16 13.43 13.98
C GLY A 33 -4.97 14.29 13.56
N ALA A 34 -4.72 15.43 14.22
CA ALA A 34 -3.58 16.28 13.90
C ALA A 34 -2.23 15.57 14.08
N ILE A 35 -2.11 14.68 15.07
CA ILE A 35 -0.90 13.87 15.29
C ILE A 35 -0.73 12.86 14.14
N VAL A 36 -1.80 12.20 13.74
CA VAL A 36 -1.81 11.23 12.62
C VAL A 36 -1.46 11.93 11.31
N ASP A 37 -2.07 13.08 11.03
CA ASP A 37 -1.82 13.85 9.81
C ASP A 37 -0.37 14.34 9.72
N ALA A 38 0.20 14.84 10.82
CA ALA A 38 1.61 15.21 10.87
C ALA A 38 2.53 13.99 10.63
N GLY A 39 2.20 12.82 11.21
CA GLY A 39 2.91 11.58 10.95
C GLY A 39 2.86 11.17 9.49
N ARG A 40 1.68 11.22 8.85
CA ARG A 40 1.48 10.91 7.42
C ARG A 40 2.23 11.90 6.52
N ALA A 41 2.22 13.20 6.84
CA ALA A 41 2.97 14.21 6.10
C ALA A 41 4.48 13.92 6.10
N ILE A 42 5.04 13.55 7.25
CA ILE A 42 6.45 13.14 7.38
C ILE A 42 6.72 11.87 6.57
N ALA A 43 5.85 10.86 6.70
CA ALA A 43 6.02 9.57 6.03
C ALA A 43 5.95 9.69 4.50
N ARG A 44 5.11 10.58 3.98
CA ARG A 44 4.97 10.84 2.54
C ARG A 44 6.26 11.40 1.93
N ILE A 45 6.99 12.23 2.67
CA ILE A 45 8.23 12.88 2.19
C ILE A 45 9.44 11.98 2.39
N ASP A 46 9.59 11.38 3.59
CA ASP A 46 10.83 10.76 4.03
C ASP A 46 10.66 9.27 4.43
N GLY A 47 9.49 8.68 4.19
CA GLY A 47 9.17 7.29 4.51
C GLY A 47 8.80 7.04 5.97
N ALA A 48 8.25 5.85 6.25
CA ALA A 48 7.78 5.45 7.59
C ALA A 48 8.90 5.42 8.64
N ALA A 49 10.14 5.14 8.24
CA ALA A 49 11.30 5.11 9.13
C ALA A 49 11.56 6.48 9.78
N ALA A 50 11.30 7.56 9.04
CA ALA A 50 11.52 8.94 9.48
C ALA A 50 10.46 9.44 10.48
N VAL A 51 9.35 8.74 10.64
CA VAL A 51 8.31 9.06 11.63
C VAL A 51 8.84 8.70 13.02
N THR A 52 9.08 9.70 13.82
CA THR A 52 9.46 9.58 15.24
C THR A 52 8.63 10.52 16.08
N MET A 53 8.34 10.16 17.33
CA MET A 53 7.57 11.01 18.24
C MET A 53 8.17 12.43 18.35
N ARG A 54 9.51 12.53 18.37
CA ARG A 54 10.21 13.83 18.40
C ARG A 54 9.99 14.65 17.13
N ARG A 55 10.03 14.02 15.96
CA ARG A 55 9.82 14.71 14.68
C ARG A 55 8.38 15.19 14.52
N VAL A 56 7.41 14.35 14.89
CA VAL A 56 5.99 14.72 14.88
C VAL A 56 5.72 15.88 15.86
N ALA A 57 6.32 15.87 17.05
CA ALA A 57 6.20 16.97 17.98
C ALA A 57 6.78 18.28 17.43
N ALA A 58 7.92 18.22 16.75
CA ALA A 58 8.54 19.37 16.10
C ALA A 58 7.66 19.93 14.97
N GLU A 59 7.06 19.06 14.14
CA GLU A 59 6.12 19.43 13.09
C GLU A 59 4.90 20.17 13.65
N LEU A 60 4.34 19.67 14.74
CA LEU A 60 3.19 20.27 15.45
C LEU A 60 3.56 21.43 16.36
N LYS A 61 4.86 21.75 16.51
CA LYS A 61 5.38 22.82 17.38
C LYS A 61 4.96 22.65 18.85
N VAL A 62 4.96 21.42 19.34
CA VAL A 62 4.64 21.06 20.72
C VAL A 62 5.80 20.34 21.41
N ALA A 63 5.78 20.28 22.74
CA ALA A 63 6.75 19.48 23.48
C ALA A 63 6.51 17.98 23.22
N PRO A 64 7.56 17.13 23.04
CA PRO A 64 7.40 15.69 22.79
C PRO A 64 6.57 14.98 23.85
N MET A 65 6.66 15.37 25.11
CA MET A 65 5.85 14.79 26.19
C MET A 65 4.34 15.01 26.01
N SER A 66 3.94 16.06 25.30
CA SER A 66 2.52 16.31 25.00
C SER A 66 1.94 15.25 24.09
N LEU A 67 2.75 14.65 23.19
CA LEU A 67 2.28 13.58 22.31
C LEU A 67 2.02 12.29 23.08
N TYR A 68 2.86 11.97 24.06
CA TYR A 68 2.75 10.72 24.82
C TYR A 68 1.48 10.62 25.67
N SER A 69 0.82 11.75 25.95
CA SER A 69 -0.51 11.76 26.57
C SER A 69 -1.61 11.32 25.62
N HIS A 70 -1.41 11.46 24.30
CA HIS A 70 -2.35 11.07 23.24
C HIS A 70 -1.98 9.71 22.62
N VAL A 71 -0.71 9.52 22.25
CA VAL A 71 -0.22 8.32 21.58
C VAL A 71 0.98 7.76 22.34
N PRO A 72 0.91 6.53 22.86
CA PRO A 72 1.96 5.94 23.71
C PRO A 72 3.33 5.82 23.05
N GLY A 73 3.35 5.63 21.73
CA GLY A 73 4.60 5.44 21.02
C GLY A 73 4.47 5.43 19.51
N LYS A 74 5.58 5.14 18.84
CA LYS A 74 5.68 5.08 17.38
C LYS A 74 4.82 3.96 16.80
N ALA A 75 4.77 2.81 17.44
CA ALA A 75 4.02 1.65 16.93
C ALA A 75 2.51 1.95 16.87
N GLU A 76 1.96 2.56 17.93
CA GLU A 76 0.57 2.99 17.97
C GLU A 76 0.31 4.10 16.95
N LEU A 77 1.24 5.05 16.79
CA LEU A 77 1.11 6.09 15.78
C LEU A 77 1.06 5.51 14.37
N LEU A 78 1.96 4.59 14.04
CA LEU A 78 1.95 3.94 12.72
C LEU A 78 0.66 3.16 12.48
N ALA A 79 0.13 2.46 13.49
CA ALA A 79 -1.14 1.76 13.39
C ALA A 79 -2.31 2.72 13.12
N LEU A 80 -2.37 3.86 13.82
CA LEU A 80 -3.36 4.91 13.59
C LEU A 80 -3.24 5.51 12.18
N MET A 81 -2.00 5.73 11.70
CA MET A 81 -1.76 6.25 10.35
C MET A 81 -2.23 5.28 9.28
N VAL A 82 -1.98 3.97 9.44
CA VAL A 82 -2.43 2.92 8.52
C VAL A 82 -3.95 2.84 8.48
N ASP A 83 -4.62 2.90 9.63
CA ASP A 83 -6.07 2.89 9.69
C ASP A 83 -6.69 4.13 9.02
N ALA A 84 -6.14 5.30 9.28
CA ALA A 84 -6.57 6.55 8.63
C ALA A 84 -6.34 6.51 7.10
N HIS A 85 -5.24 5.90 6.65
CA HIS A 85 -4.98 5.69 5.22
C HIS A 85 -6.02 4.74 4.61
N ALA A 86 -6.32 3.63 5.27
CA ALA A 86 -7.32 2.66 4.83
C ALA A 86 -8.72 3.31 4.73
N GLY A 87 -9.12 4.08 5.74
CA GLY A 87 -10.42 4.76 5.76
C GLY A 87 -10.61 5.84 4.69
N ALA A 88 -9.50 6.38 4.18
CA ALA A 88 -9.54 7.38 3.11
C ALA A 88 -9.70 6.77 1.70
N LEU A 89 -9.52 5.45 1.53
CA LEU A 89 -9.41 4.83 0.20
C LEU A 89 -10.69 4.94 -0.63
N TYR A 90 -11.86 4.84 0.00
CA TYR A 90 -13.18 4.92 -0.61
C TYR A 90 -14.04 6.07 -0.06
N ALA A 91 -13.44 7.03 0.67
CA ALA A 91 -14.19 8.16 1.24
C ALA A 91 -14.75 9.10 0.17
N GLU A 92 -14.04 9.22 -0.95
CA GLU A 92 -14.45 10.03 -2.10
C GLU A 92 -14.19 9.25 -3.40
N GLY A 93 -15.08 9.40 -4.38
CA GLY A 93 -14.97 8.80 -5.71
C GLY A 93 -15.65 7.45 -5.85
N ASP A 94 -15.18 6.65 -6.82
CA ASP A 94 -15.80 5.38 -7.15
C ASP A 94 -15.68 4.37 -6.01
N HIS A 95 -16.80 3.69 -5.75
CA HIS A 95 -16.91 2.67 -4.71
C HIS A 95 -17.16 1.29 -5.37
N PRO A 96 -16.60 0.18 -4.85
CA PRO A 96 -16.83 -1.15 -5.42
C PRO A 96 -18.30 -1.48 -5.60
N ALA A 97 -19.16 -1.17 -4.62
CA ALA A 97 -20.59 -1.41 -4.69
C ALA A 97 -21.34 -0.58 -5.75
N SER A 98 -20.71 0.44 -6.35
CA SER A 98 -21.31 1.27 -7.41
C SER A 98 -20.96 0.84 -8.82
N GLN A 99 -20.18 -0.25 -8.97
CA GLN A 99 -19.78 -0.76 -10.28
C GLN A 99 -20.92 -1.60 -10.90
N ASP A 100 -20.96 -1.64 -12.23
CA ASP A 100 -22.00 -2.31 -13.01
C ASP A 100 -21.99 -3.85 -12.83
N ASP A 101 -20.83 -4.41 -12.54
CA ASP A 101 -20.63 -5.84 -12.34
C ASP A 101 -19.50 -6.13 -11.34
N TRP A 102 -19.50 -7.35 -10.81
CA TRP A 102 -18.56 -7.78 -9.78
C TRP A 102 -17.09 -7.82 -10.26
N ARG A 103 -16.84 -8.09 -11.55
CA ARG A 103 -15.48 -8.10 -12.12
C ARG A 103 -14.89 -6.70 -12.18
N SER A 104 -15.70 -5.74 -12.63
CA SER A 104 -15.36 -4.32 -12.61
C SER A 104 -15.12 -3.82 -11.19
N ALA A 105 -15.94 -4.26 -10.23
CA ALA A 105 -15.76 -3.95 -8.82
C ALA A 105 -14.44 -4.51 -8.27
N ALA A 106 -14.11 -5.78 -8.56
CA ALA A 106 -12.87 -6.41 -8.12
C ALA A 106 -11.62 -5.79 -8.77
N LEU A 107 -11.69 -5.40 -10.05
CA LEU A 107 -10.63 -4.66 -10.72
C LEU A 107 -10.44 -3.28 -10.11
N LEU A 108 -11.51 -2.57 -9.79
CA LEU A 108 -11.44 -1.30 -9.08
C LEU A 108 -10.74 -1.46 -7.72
N VAL A 109 -11.05 -2.51 -6.97
CA VAL A 109 -10.36 -2.84 -5.71
C VAL A 109 -8.85 -2.98 -5.93
N ALA A 110 -8.45 -3.76 -6.95
CA ALA A 110 -7.04 -3.94 -7.27
C ALA A 110 -6.34 -2.62 -7.60
N GLU A 111 -6.92 -1.83 -8.51
CA GLU A 111 -6.34 -0.57 -8.98
C GLU A 111 -6.29 0.50 -7.89
N ARG A 112 -7.35 0.66 -7.07
CA ARG A 112 -7.38 1.61 -5.96
C ARG A 112 -6.30 1.31 -4.92
N ASN A 113 -6.15 0.03 -4.55
CA ASN A 113 -5.09 -0.37 -3.61
C ASN A 113 -3.69 -0.17 -4.18
N TYR A 114 -3.49 -0.46 -5.47
CA TYR A 114 -2.24 -0.19 -6.16
C TYR A 114 -1.93 1.32 -6.17
N ASP A 115 -2.86 2.15 -6.61
CA ASP A 115 -2.67 3.60 -6.73
C ASP A 115 -2.41 4.26 -5.37
N ALA A 116 -3.14 3.86 -4.34
CA ALA A 116 -2.92 4.33 -2.98
C ALA A 116 -1.52 3.98 -2.47
N ALA A 117 -1.06 2.74 -2.71
CA ALA A 117 0.27 2.30 -2.30
C ALA A 117 1.40 2.95 -3.12
N VAL A 118 1.18 3.27 -4.39
CA VAL A 118 2.15 4.01 -5.22
C VAL A 118 2.21 5.49 -4.83
N SER A 119 1.07 6.09 -4.49
CA SER A 119 1.01 7.50 -4.06
C SER A 119 1.52 7.72 -2.63
N GLU A 120 1.34 6.76 -1.74
CA GLU A 120 1.82 6.79 -0.36
C GLU A 120 2.72 5.56 -0.05
N PRO A 121 3.94 5.48 -0.64
CA PRO A 121 4.77 4.27 -0.59
C PRO A 121 5.18 3.83 0.82
N TRP A 122 5.05 4.71 1.81
CA TRP A 122 5.37 4.42 3.20
C TRP A 122 4.51 3.29 3.79
N VAL A 123 3.29 3.08 3.26
CA VAL A 123 2.41 1.98 3.71
C VAL A 123 3.01 0.60 3.40
N LEU A 124 3.78 0.50 2.31
CA LEU A 124 4.45 -0.73 1.91
C LEU A 124 5.64 -1.09 2.81
N ASP A 125 6.19 -0.13 3.55
CA ASP A 125 7.32 -0.32 4.46
C ASP A 125 6.86 -0.77 5.86
N ILE A 126 5.55 -0.75 6.15
CA ILE A 126 4.99 -1.20 7.42
C ILE A 126 4.68 -2.70 7.31
N PRO A 127 5.23 -3.53 8.22
CA PRO A 127 4.92 -4.96 8.23
C PRO A 127 3.43 -5.21 8.40
N ALA A 128 2.89 -6.15 7.62
CA ALA A 128 1.53 -6.66 7.78
C ALA A 128 1.50 -7.69 8.92
N ASP A 129 1.72 -7.22 10.15
CA ASP A 129 1.63 -8.05 11.36
C ASP A 129 0.16 -8.21 11.80
N ARG A 130 -0.06 -8.78 12.98
CA ARG A 130 -1.37 -8.78 13.65
C ARG A 130 -1.85 -7.34 13.87
N THR A 131 -2.54 -6.80 12.89
CA THR A 131 -3.14 -5.47 12.98
C THR A 131 -4.38 -5.51 13.85
N VAL A 132 -4.54 -4.50 14.70
CA VAL A 132 -5.80 -4.26 15.40
C VAL A 132 -6.75 -3.56 14.43
N PRO A 133 -7.93 -4.14 14.11
CA PRO A 133 -8.84 -3.53 13.14
C PRO A 133 -9.44 -2.25 13.71
N GLY A 134 -9.14 -1.13 13.08
CA GLY A 134 -9.77 0.15 13.35
C GLY A 134 -10.96 0.42 12.44
N PRO A 135 -11.64 1.56 12.61
CA PRO A 135 -12.80 1.92 11.81
C PRO A 135 -12.45 2.07 10.31
N GLY A 136 -11.28 2.61 9.99
CA GLY A 136 -10.83 2.77 8.61
C GLY A 136 -10.56 1.44 7.93
N ALA A 137 -9.80 0.55 8.58
CA ALA A 137 -9.53 -0.78 8.06
C ALA A 137 -10.80 -1.63 7.92
N THR A 138 -11.73 -1.52 8.88
CA THR A 138 -13.01 -2.24 8.84
C THR A 138 -13.90 -1.73 7.71
N ALA A 139 -14.03 -0.41 7.53
CA ALA A 139 -14.81 0.18 6.45
C ALA A 139 -14.23 -0.17 5.06
N LYS A 140 -12.90 -0.16 4.93
CA LYS A 140 -12.22 -0.60 3.71
C LYS A 140 -12.55 -2.07 3.39
N TYR A 141 -12.43 -2.95 4.37
CA TYR A 141 -12.70 -4.39 4.20
C TYR A 141 -14.15 -4.64 3.77
N GLU A 142 -15.11 -3.98 4.42
CA GLU A 142 -16.53 -4.02 4.06
C GLU A 142 -16.77 -3.57 2.61
N ALA A 143 -16.19 -2.43 2.22
CA ALA A 143 -16.31 -1.90 0.87
C ALA A 143 -15.74 -2.85 -0.20
N GLU A 144 -14.62 -3.50 0.09
CA GLU A 144 -13.93 -4.40 -0.83
C GLU A 144 -14.61 -5.76 -0.94
N LEU A 145 -15.17 -6.29 0.15
CA LEU A 145 -15.97 -7.51 0.12
C LEU A 145 -17.22 -7.37 -0.74
N ALA A 146 -17.80 -6.17 -0.83
CA ALA A 146 -18.97 -5.92 -1.68
C ALA A 146 -18.73 -6.26 -3.17
N ALA A 147 -17.48 -6.31 -3.61
CA ALA A 147 -17.14 -6.77 -4.96
C ALA A 147 -17.39 -8.27 -5.19
N PHE A 148 -17.45 -9.06 -4.12
CA PHE A 148 -17.57 -10.52 -4.17
C PHE A 148 -18.88 -11.04 -3.55
N ASP A 149 -19.72 -10.14 -3.01
CA ASP A 149 -20.98 -10.53 -2.39
C ASP A 149 -22.02 -10.88 -3.43
N GLY A 150 -22.83 -11.90 -3.15
CA GLY A 150 -23.95 -12.32 -4.01
C GLY A 150 -23.58 -13.05 -5.30
N ILE A 151 -22.29 -13.35 -5.55
CA ILE A 151 -21.84 -14.05 -6.76
C ILE A 151 -21.71 -15.57 -6.61
N GLY A 152 -22.21 -16.15 -5.52
CA GLY A 152 -22.20 -17.59 -5.28
C GLY A 152 -20.96 -18.11 -4.52
N LEU A 153 -20.04 -17.24 -4.10
CA LEU A 153 -18.92 -17.61 -3.24
C LEU A 153 -19.37 -17.75 -1.78
N THR A 154 -18.74 -18.67 -1.05
CA THR A 154 -18.85 -18.70 0.41
C THR A 154 -18.03 -17.56 1.03
N ASP A 155 -18.35 -17.18 2.28
CA ASP A 155 -17.63 -16.11 3.01
C ASP A 155 -16.10 -16.34 3.03
N VAL A 156 -15.68 -17.60 3.18
CA VAL A 156 -14.24 -17.97 3.16
C VAL A 156 -13.63 -17.78 1.77
N GLN A 157 -14.36 -18.10 0.72
CA GLN A 157 -13.90 -17.89 -0.66
C GLN A 157 -13.83 -16.40 -1.01
N MET A 158 -14.78 -15.59 -0.52
CA MET A 158 -14.75 -14.13 -0.67
C MET A 158 -13.49 -13.54 -0.02
N ASP A 159 -13.19 -13.90 1.22
CA ASP A 159 -11.97 -13.46 1.94
C ASP A 159 -10.70 -13.88 1.21
N HIS A 160 -10.62 -15.12 0.71
CA HIS A 160 -9.47 -15.62 -0.04
C HIS A 160 -9.31 -14.91 -1.39
N ALA A 161 -10.40 -14.65 -2.11
CA ALA A 161 -10.38 -13.92 -3.38
C ALA A 161 -9.88 -12.48 -3.16
N LEU A 162 -10.44 -11.79 -2.17
CA LEU A 162 -10.00 -10.45 -1.78
C LEU A 162 -8.51 -10.44 -1.38
N THR A 163 -8.09 -11.39 -0.54
CA THR A 163 -6.67 -11.53 -0.14
C THR A 163 -5.76 -11.70 -1.35
N GLY A 164 -6.18 -12.51 -2.34
CA GLY A 164 -5.45 -12.68 -3.60
C GLY A 164 -5.31 -11.38 -4.38
N VAL A 165 -6.40 -10.66 -4.58
CA VAL A 165 -6.43 -9.36 -5.28
C VAL A 165 -5.54 -8.33 -4.59
N LEU A 166 -5.64 -8.19 -3.27
CA LEU A 166 -4.82 -7.27 -2.48
C LEU A 166 -3.33 -7.66 -2.49
N GLY A 167 -3.04 -8.95 -2.50
CA GLY A 167 -1.68 -9.49 -2.65
C GLY A 167 -1.06 -9.08 -3.98
N LEU A 168 -1.78 -9.23 -5.09
CA LEU A 168 -1.35 -8.80 -6.43
C LEU A 168 -1.12 -7.28 -6.46
N ALA A 169 -2.08 -6.48 -5.97
CA ALA A 169 -1.96 -5.02 -5.92
C ALA A 169 -0.72 -4.58 -5.13
N SER A 170 -0.50 -5.15 -3.95
CA SER A 170 0.68 -4.83 -3.13
C SER A 170 1.99 -5.21 -3.81
N ALA A 171 2.06 -6.39 -4.45
CA ALA A 171 3.27 -6.83 -5.16
C ALA A 171 3.60 -5.91 -6.34
N MET A 172 2.61 -5.56 -7.16
CA MET A 172 2.80 -4.68 -8.32
C MET A 172 3.10 -3.24 -7.90
N ALA A 173 2.48 -2.73 -6.81
CA ALA A 173 2.82 -1.42 -6.26
C ALA A 173 4.28 -1.38 -5.75
N ARG A 174 4.76 -2.43 -5.06
CA ARG A 174 6.19 -2.52 -4.67
C ARG A 174 7.12 -2.48 -5.87
N ASN A 175 6.79 -3.19 -6.95
CA ASN A 175 7.58 -3.16 -8.19
C ASN A 175 7.61 -1.75 -8.77
N GLN A 176 6.46 -1.08 -8.88
CA GLN A 176 6.36 0.29 -9.39
C GLN A 176 7.18 1.28 -8.56
N VAL A 177 7.05 1.24 -7.25
CA VAL A 177 7.81 2.10 -6.33
C VAL A 177 9.31 1.81 -6.44
N GLY A 178 9.71 0.54 -6.58
CA GLY A 178 11.09 0.14 -6.82
C GLY A 178 11.66 0.75 -8.10
N LEU A 179 10.93 0.69 -9.21
CA LEU A 179 11.31 1.31 -10.48
C LEU A 179 11.43 2.83 -10.36
N GLN A 180 10.48 3.50 -9.72
CA GLN A 180 10.53 4.94 -9.48
C GLN A 180 11.78 5.35 -8.67
N ARG A 181 12.07 4.62 -7.59
CA ARG A 181 13.26 4.84 -6.76
C ARG A 181 14.55 4.62 -7.55
N ALA A 182 14.63 3.57 -8.39
CA ALA A 182 15.78 3.28 -9.22
C ALA A 182 16.03 4.37 -10.27
N ARG A 183 14.96 4.84 -10.94
CA ARG A 183 15.03 5.96 -11.89
C ARG A 183 15.49 7.24 -11.22
N ALA A 184 14.94 7.58 -10.06
CA ALA A 184 15.35 8.75 -9.28
C ALA A 184 16.82 8.68 -8.84
N ALA A 185 17.30 7.50 -8.43
CA ALA A 185 18.68 7.32 -7.98
C ALA A 185 19.69 7.36 -9.12
N SER A 186 19.33 6.88 -10.33
CA SER A 186 20.23 6.85 -11.49
C SER A 186 20.20 8.14 -12.31
N ALA A 187 19.20 8.99 -12.14
CA ALA A 187 18.89 10.14 -13.00
C ALA A 187 18.80 9.77 -14.50
N ARG A 188 18.40 8.53 -14.80
CA ARG A 188 18.25 7.98 -16.15
C ARG A 188 16.88 7.38 -16.32
N ASP A 189 16.31 7.50 -17.53
CA ASP A 189 15.17 6.70 -17.94
C ASP A 189 15.61 5.24 -18.24
N ASP A 190 14.63 4.37 -18.42
CA ASP A 190 14.86 2.94 -18.63
C ASP A 190 15.61 2.65 -19.92
N ASN A 191 15.35 3.44 -20.98
CA ASN A 191 16.01 3.28 -22.28
C ASN A 191 17.52 3.64 -22.18
N GLN A 192 17.84 4.78 -21.56
CA GLN A 192 19.22 5.21 -21.32
C GLN A 192 19.99 4.20 -20.47
N TRP A 193 19.34 3.67 -19.41
CA TRP A 193 19.93 2.65 -18.57
C TRP A 193 20.21 1.38 -19.37
N TRP A 194 19.23 0.92 -20.18
CA TRP A 194 19.38 -0.27 -20.98
C TRP A 194 20.43 -0.14 -22.07
N GLN A 195 20.50 1.01 -22.76
CA GLN A 195 21.55 1.28 -23.74
C GLN A 195 22.97 1.15 -23.16
N GLN A 196 23.14 1.49 -21.89
CA GLN A 196 24.41 1.35 -21.20
C GLN A 196 24.71 -0.11 -20.82
N VAL A 197 23.70 -0.85 -20.35
CA VAL A 197 23.87 -2.19 -19.78
C VAL A 197 23.90 -3.29 -20.85
N ALA A 198 23.12 -3.16 -21.93
CA ALA A 198 22.98 -4.20 -22.94
C ALA A 198 24.30 -4.66 -23.59
N PRO A 199 25.25 -3.78 -23.96
CA PRO A 199 26.54 -4.22 -24.51
C PRO A 199 27.34 -5.07 -23.52
N ALA A 200 27.42 -4.63 -22.25
CA ALA A 200 28.12 -5.36 -21.20
C ALA A 200 27.46 -6.71 -20.88
N LEU A 201 26.13 -6.77 -20.91
CA LEU A 201 25.40 -8.01 -20.75
C LEU A 201 25.70 -9.00 -21.88
N THR A 202 25.71 -8.52 -23.12
CA THR A 202 26.06 -9.34 -24.30
C THR A 202 27.45 -9.95 -24.17
N GLU A 203 28.42 -9.17 -23.75
CA GLU A 203 29.77 -9.65 -23.47
C GLU A 203 29.82 -10.66 -22.33
N ALA A 204 29.14 -10.37 -21.23
CA ALA A 204 29.06 -11.25 -20.04
C ALA A 204 28.41 -12.60 -20.35
N MET A 205 27.46 -12.65 -21.28
CA MET A 205 26.82 -13.88 -21.72
C MET A 205 27.76 -14.84 -22.44
N ARG A 206 28.88 -14.38 -23.00
CA ARG A 206 29.92 -15.20 -23.62
C ARG A 206 29.37 -16.24 -24.63
N GLY A 207 28.45 -15.83 -25.48
CA GLY A 207 27.83 -16.68 -26.49
C GLY A 207 26.73 -17.62 -25.97
N ARG A 208 26.38 -17.58 -24.66
CA ARG A 208 25.20 -18.31 -24.16
C ARG A 208 23.94 -17.68 -24.76
N ALA A 209 23.04 -18.54 -25.26
CA ALA A 209 21.78 -18.11 -25.84
C ALA A 209 20.61 -18.34 -24.86
N PHE A 210 19.78 -17.32 -24.71
CA PHE A 210 18.54 -17.38 -23.96
C PHE A 210 17.35 -16.92 -24.84
N PRO A 211 16.98 -17.72 -25.86
CA PRO A 211 16.05 -17.26 -26.92
C PRO A 211 14.67 -16.89 -26.39
N LEU A 212 14.16 -17.61 -25.40
CA LEU A 212 12.87 -17.30 -24.80
C LEU A 212 12.92 -16.00 -24.00
N ALA A 213 13.91 -15.83 -23.13
CA ALA A 213 14.10 -14.61 -22.33
C ALA A 213 14.30 -13.38 -23.23
N SER A 214 15.11 -13.50 -24.29
CA SER A 214 15.34 -12.42 -25.25
C SER A 214 14.06 -12.02 -25.98
N ARG A 215 13.31 -13.00 -26.52
CA ARG A 215 12.07 -12.74 -27.24
C ARG A 215 11.00 -12.10 -26.35
N VAL A 216 10.74 -12.70 -25.18
CA VAL A 216 9.69 -12.23 -24.26
C VAL A 216 10.08 -10.89 -23.64
N GLY A 217 11.34 -10.75 -23.20
CA GLY A 217 11.82 -9.49 -22.60
C GLY A 217 11.77 -8.32 -23.57
N THR A 218 12.17 -8.53 -24.84
CA THR A 218 12.06 -7.51 -25.88
C THR A 218 10.62 -7.12 -26.15
N ALA A 219 9.71 -8.09 -26.29
CA ALA A 219 8.30 -7.82 -26.54
C ALA A 219 7.65 -7.06 -25.38
N ALA A 220 7.95 -7.43 -24.14
CA ALA A 220 7.45 -6.75 -22.95
C ALA A 220 7.97 -5.30 -22.84
N ALA A 221 9.26 -5.08 -23.08
CA ALA A 221 9.86 -3.76 -23.04
C ALA A 221 9.29 -2.83 -24.13
N VAL A 222 9.06 -3.34 -25.33
CA VAL A 222 8.44 -2.56 -26.43
C VAL A 222 6.98 -2.22 -26.10
N ALA A 223 6.22 -3.15 -25.54
CA ALA A 223 4.83 -2.92 -25.19
C ALA A 223 4.66 -1.90 -24.05
N ALA A 224 5.59 -1.89 -23.10
CA ALA A 224 5.57 -0.99 -21.95
C ALA A 224 6.23 0.38 -22.24
N ASP A 225 6.98 0.51 -23.33
CA ASP A 225 7.94 1.61 -23.54
C ASP A 225 8.83 1.86 -22.30
N ALA A 226 9.14 0.80 -21.57
CA ALA A 226 9.85 0.81 -20.29
C ALA A 226 10.43 -0.57 -19.97
N SER A 227 11.21 -0.67 -18.88
CA SER A 227 11.73 -1.95 -18.38
C SER A 227 10.62 -2.90 -17.86
N ALA A 228 9.49 -2.35 -17.40
CA ALA A 228 8.32 -3.11 -16.97
C ALA A 228 7.09 -2.19 -16.86
N ASP A 229 5.89 -2.81 -16.91
CA ASP A 229 4.61 -2.17 -16.64
C ASP A 229 3.87 -2.93 -15.52
N PRO A 230 4.11 -2.58 -14.25
CA PRO A 230 3.43 -3.23 -13.12
C PRO A 230 1.91 -3.02 -13.10
N ARG A 231 1.40 -1.90 -13.64
CA ARG A 231 -0.04 -1.65 -13.71
C ARG A 231 -0.71 -2.59 -14.72
N ALA A 232 -0.18 -2.70 -15.93
CA ALA A 232 -0.72 -3.63 -16.93
C ALA A 232 -0.63 -5.08 -16.43
N ALA A 233 0.47 -5.45 -15.75
CA ALA A 233 0.60 -6.76 -15.13
C ALA A 233 -0.45 -6.99 -14.03
N LEU A 234 -0.79 -5.97 -13.22
CA LEU A 234 -1.85 -6.05 -12.22
C LEU A 234 -3.20 -6.35 -12.87
N VAL A 235 -3.60 -5.55 -13.86
CA VAL A 235 -4.90 -5.71 -14.54
C VAL A 235 -5.00 -7.11 -15.16
N TYR A 236 -3.96 -7.52 -15.89
CA TYR A 236 -3.93 -8.83 -16.54
C TYR A 236 -4.02 -9.99 -15.54
N THR A 237 -3.19 -9.97 -14.48
CA THR A 237 -3.16 -11.07 -13.50
C THR A 237 -4.40 -11.09 -12.60
N THR A 238 -4.97 -9.94 -12.28
CA THR A 238 -6.27 -9.87 -11.59
C THR A 238 -7.36 -10.46 -12.47
N GLY A 239 -7.41 -10.13 -13.77
CA GLY A 239 -8.35 -10.75 -14.71
C GLY A 239 -8.26 -12.27 -14.71
N LEU A 240 -7.05 -12.84 -14.79
CA LEU A 240 -6.85 -14.31 -14.73
C LEU A 240 -7.34 -14.91 -13.40
N LEU A 241 -7.11 -14.22 -12.29
CA LEU A 241 -7.63 -14.66 -10.97
C LEU A 241 -9.16 -14.70 -10.98
N LEU A 242 -9.79 -13.64 -11.48
CA LEU A 242 -11.25 -13.54 -11.55
C LEU A 242 -11.87 -14.55 -12.52
N ASP A 243 -11.18 -14.90 -13.62
CA ASP A 243 -11.61 -15.95 -14.54
C ASP A 243 -11.58 -17.35 -13.90
N GLY A 244 -10.70 -17.55 -12.91
CA GLY A 244 -10.63 -18.78 -12.14
C GLY A 244 -11.65 -18.89 -11.00
N LEU A 245 -12.36 -17.82 -10.66
CA LEU A 245 -13.50 -17.90 -9.78
C LEU A 245 -14.70 -18.45 -10.58
N ASP A 246 -15.32 -19.49 -10.08
CA ASP A 246 -16.53 -20.08 -10.66
C ASP A 246 -17.72 -19.65 -9.80
N PRO A 247 -18.35 -18.52 -10.13
CA PRO A 247 -19.57 -18.10 -9.45
C PRO A 247 -20.67 -19.04 -9.93
N GLY A 248 -21.14 -19.92 -9.02
CA GLY A 248 -22.20 -20.90 -9.28
C GLY A 248 -23.50 -20.29 -9.81
#